data_e861d85b7ddb34654c2461eed725b73d
#
_entry.id   e861d85b7ddb34654c2461eed725b73d
#
_cell.length_a   1.000
_cell.length_b   1.000
_cell.length_c   1.000
_cell.angle_alpha   90.00
_cell.angle_beta   90.00
_cell.angle_gamma   90.00
#
_symmetry.space_group_name_H-M   'P 1'
#
loop_
_entity.id
_entity.type
_entity.pdbx_description
1 polymer ?
#
loop_
_entity_poly.entity_id
_entity_poly.type
_entity_poly.pdbx_seq_one_letter_code
_entity_poly.pdbx_strand_id
1 'polypeptide(L)'
;MLVSFYIQRQLSKALGLSVNAEEVFYQVDDRESDYVNTDMVLNRDRLLSVMQFMLDDVALNPELRERCRQAERILTLWIRGLDALATVCEDMSILPRTIPECSGRVDRLLLGDPQALLALPDDAFLRLTAQCHLMSGEQFPREQLAATMPYWTRFMAWIARELYQVEDRCLVQLGRLYRRLHVEPRKIRCFNLAFGRIELHMSGRDIDECQYLYAYDDASLEDYLEEIMAGNLTPVRFEVRVIYRNDSELNVFRRDADVIDVEHPHVSDWQNVVSEALDWIRQERTSLVEIPLTRPALKLAA
;
A
#
# COMPACT_ATOMS: atom_id res chain seq x y z
N MET A 1 -2.39 -4.62 -3.67
CA MET A 1 -1.38 -4.03 -4.57
C MET A 1 -1.62 -2.55 -4.88
N LEU A 2 -2.73 -2.12 -5.48
CA LEU A 2 -3.01 -0.70 -5.78
C LEU A 2 -2.99 0.20 -4.54
N VAL A 3 -3.57 -0.26 -3.44
CA VAL A 3 -3.58 0.46 -2.18
C VAL A 3 -2.18 0.60 -1.59
N SER A 4 -1.42 -0.50 -1.56
CA SER A 4 -0.02 -0.48 -1.11
C SER A 4 0.82 0.45 -1.97
N PHE A 5 0.63 0.44 -3.30
CA PHE A 5 1.27 1.36 -4.24
C PHE A 5 0.92 2.82 -3.93
N TYR A 6 -0.36 3.11 -3.67
CA TYR A 6 -0.80 4.46 -3.31
C TYR A 6 -0.11 4.97 -2.05
N ILE A 7 -0.10 4.16 -0.96
CA ILE A 7 0.55 4.52 0.31
C ILE A 7 2.06 4.71 0.09
N GLN A 8 2.70 3.78 -0.61
CA GLN A 8 4.12 3.87 -0.97
C GLN A 8 4.43 5.17 -1.71
N ARG A 9 3.58 5.57 -2.66
CA ARG A 9 3.74 6.81 -3.40
C ARG A 9 3.59 8.05 -2.51
N GLN A 10 2.64 8.02 -1.57
CA GLN A 10 2.48 9.11 -0.59
C GLN A 10 3.69 9.22 0.35
N LEU A 11 4.23 8.11 0.81
CA LEU A 11 5.47 8.08 1.61
C LEU A 11 6.67 8.59 0.82
N SER A 12 6.81 8.19 -0.44
CA SER A 12 7.86 8.69 -1.33
C SER A 12 7.77 10.20 -1.53
N LYS A 13 6.56 10.72 -1.80
CA LYS A 13 6.32 12.17 -1.97
C LYS A 13 6.60 12.98 -0.67
N ALA A 14 6.27 12.43 0.48
CA ALA A 14 6.41 13.13 1.76
C ALA A 14 7.80 13.03 2.38
N LEU A 15 8.47 11.91 2.21
CA LEU A 15 9.71 11.58 2.91
C LEU A 15 10.87 11.19 1.98
N GLY A 16 10.64 11.12 0.65
CA GLY A 16 11.65 10.61 -0.28
C GLY A 16 11.96 9.13 -0.09
N LEU A 17 11.08 8.37 0.58
CA LEU A 17 11.31 6.96 0.88
C LEU A 17 10.78 6.05 -0.22
N SER A 18 11.63 5.12 -0.65
CA SER A 18 11.21 3.94 -1.39
C SER A 18 10.89 2.83 -0.38
N VAL A 19 9.63 2.46 -0.28
CA VAL A 19 9.12 1.43 0.65
C VAL A 19 8.59 0.27 -0.19
N ASN A 20 8.84 -0.98 0.19
CA ASN A 20 8.29 -2.13 -0.51
C ASN A 20 6.80 -2.32 -0.15
N ALA A 21 6.03 -2.84 -1.08
CA ALA A 21 4.60 -3.08 -0.88
C ALA A 21 4.30 -3.99 0.33
N GLU A 22 5.21 -4.92 0.64
CA GLU A 22 5.12 -5.84 1.78
C GLU A 22 5.31 -5.14 3.15
N GLU A 23 5.90 -3.94 3.15
CA GLU A 23 6.11 -3.12 4.36
C GLU A 23 4.91 -2.21 4.65
N VAL A 24 3.88 -2.26 3.83
CA VAL A 24 2.70 -1.42 3.95
C VAL A 24 1.50 -2.28 4.29
N PHE A 25 0.97 -2.08 5.47
CA PHE A 25 -0.25 -2.70 5.94
C PHE A 25 -1.37 -1.69 6.07
N TYR A 26 -2.56 -2.03 5.58
CA TYR A 26 -3.76 -1.20 5.76
C TYR A 26 -4.97 -2.09 6.08
N GLN A 27 -5.89 -1.54 6.83
CA GLN A 27 -7.20 -2.13 7.05
C GLN A 27 -8.24 -1.03 6.96
N VAL A 28 -9.27 -1.28 6.16
CA VAL A 28 -10.48 -0.47 6.09
C VAL A 28 -11.59 -1.34 6.63
N ASP A 29 -12.12 -0.98 7.79
CA ASP A 29 -13.26 -1.68 8.39
C ASP A 29 -14.49 -0.77 8.33
N ASP A 30 -15.59 -1.28 7.77
CA ASP A 30 -16.86 -0.56 7.65
C ASP A 30 -17.49 -0.23 9.01
N ARG A 31 -16.95 -0.73 10.13
CA ARG A 31 -17.66 -0.72 11.39
C ARG A 31 -17.03 0.08 12.53
N GLU A 32 -15.73 0.22 12.68
CA GLU A 32 -15.20 0.91 13.86
C GLU A 32 -13.82 1.58 13.76
N SER A 33 -12.92 1.21 12.85
CA SER A 33 -11.63 1.91 12.75
C SER A 33 -10.88 1.60 11.46
N ASP A 34 -10.98 2.51 10.52
CA ASP A 34 -10.04 2.54 9.40
C ASP A 34 -8.66 2.89 9.96
N TYR A 35 -7.67 2.08 9.68
CA TYR A 35 -6.30 2.42 10.01
C TYR A 35 -5.36 2.11 8.85
N VAL A 36 -4.35 2.93 8.72
CA VAL A 36 -3.20 2.68 7.85
C VAL A 36 -2.00 2.54 8.76
N ASN A 37 -1.36 1.39 8.72
CA ASN A 37 -0.12 1.14 9.44
C ASN A 37 0.99 0.83 8.44
N THR A 38 2.16 1.36 8.68
CA THR A 38 3.34 1.04 7.89
C THR A 38 4.37 0.39 8.81
N ASP A 39 4.58 -0.90 8.66
CA ASP A 39 5.70 -1.63 9.28
C ASP A 39 7.01 -1.18 8.63
N MET A 40 7.40 0.06 8.88
CA MET A 40 8.55 0.65 8.26
C MET A 40 9.72 0.71 9.25
N VAL A 41 10.80 0.02 8.89
CA VAL A 41 12.07 0.12 9.59
C VAL A 41 12.88 1.27 9.00
N LEU A 42 13.05 2.33 9.77
CA LEU A 42 13.94 3.44 9.43
C LEU A 42 15.38 3.11 9.86
N ASN A 43 16.07 2.32 9.04
CA ASN A 43 17.49 2.06 9.21
C ASN A 43 18.34 3.29 8.84
N ARG A 44 19.68 3.20 9.04
CA ARG A 44 20.65 4.27 8.74
C ARG A 44 20.46 4.85 7.33
N ASP A 45 20.37 3.99 6.32
CA ASP A 45 20.37 4.44 4.93
C ASP A 45 19.07 5.15 4.57
N ARG A 46 17.93 4.67 5.09
CA ARG A 46 16.62 5.35 4.95
C ARG A 46 16.61 6.69 5.66
N LEU A 47 17.14 6.78 6.87
CA LEU A 47 17.21 8.06 7.59
C LEU A 47 18.12 9.07 6.89
N LEU A 48 19.24 8.63 6.30
CA LEU A 48 20.10 9.51 5.50
C LEU A 48 19.35 10.01 4.25
N SER A 49 18.58 9.17 3.59
CA SER A 49 17.76 9.55 2.42
C SER A 49 16.67 10.56 2.81
N VAL A 50 15.95 10.31 3.91
CA VAL A 50 14.92 11.22 4.45
C VAL A 50 15.51 12.56 4.84
N MET A 51 16.67 12.56 5.50
CA MET A 51 17.40 13.77 5.85
C MET A 51 17.76 14.58 4.61
N GLN A 52 18.32 13.92 3.59
CA GLN A 52 18.71 14.58 2.35
C GLN A 52 17.48 15.19 1.67
N PHE A 53 16.38 14.44 1.55
CA PHE A 53 15.13 14.92 0.98
C PHE A 53 14.58 16.15 1.71
N MET A 54 14.56 16.13 3.05
CA MET A 54 14.14 17.27 3.87
C MET A 54 15.00 18.50 3.64
N LEU A 55 16.31 18.32 3.55
CA LEU A 55 17.27 19.43 3.43
C LEU A 55 17.30 20.01 2.01
N ASP A 56 17.10 19.20 0.98
CA ASP A 56 17.08 19.64 -0.42
C ASP A 56 15.94 20.63 -0.66
N ASP A 57 14.74 20.37 -0.11
CA ASP A 57 13.60 21.28 -0.22
C ASP A 57 13.92 22.64 0.44
N VAL A 58 14.52 22.63 1.63
CA VAL A 58 14.90 23.87 2.35
C VAL A 58 16.08 24.59 1.68
N ALA A 59 17.00 23.85 1.06
CA ALA A 59 18.19 24.39 0.40
C ALA A 59 17.90 25.19 -0.89
N LEU A 60 16.66 25.13 -1.40
CA LEU A 60 16.21 26.01 -2.48
C LEU A 60 16.32 27.50 -2.09
N ASN A 61 16.25 27.80 -0.80
CA ASN A 61 16.49 29.16 -0.29
C ASN A 61 18.01 29.40 -0.06
N PRO A 62 18.65 30.33 -0.81
CA PRO A 62 20.09 30.60 -0.70
C PRO A 62 20.56 31.01 0.71
N GLU A 63 19.72 31.72 1.46
CA GLU A 63 20.02 32.18 2.82
C GLU A 63 20.09 31.02 3.83
N LEU A 64 19.42 29.92 3.56
CA LEU A 64 19.36 28.75 4.42
C LEU A 64 20.40 27.67 4.07
N ARG A 65 21.04 27.75 2.92
CA ARG A 65 22.00 26.72 2.47
C ARG A 65 23.09 26.40 3.47
N GLU A 66 23.68 27.40 4.10
CA GLU A 66 24.74 27.14 5.08
C GLU A 66 24.20 26.47 6.34
N ARG A 67 23.00 26.85 6.76
CA ARG A 67 22.31 26.19 7.89
C ARG A 67 21.95 24.74 7.55
N CYS A 68 21.56 24.47 6.32
CA CYS A 68 21.28 23.11 5.84
C CYS A 68 22.54 22.24 5.86
N ARG A 69 23.70 22.75 5.39
CA ARG A 69 24.97 22.02 5.45
C ARG A 69 25.39 21.72 6.89
N GLN A 70 25.19 22.64 7.80
CA GLN A 70 25.46 22.42 9.21
C GLN A 70 24.51 21.37 9.79
N ALA A 71 23.21 21.44 9.48
CA ALA A 71 22.23 20.46 9.91
C ALA A 71 22.53 19.07 9.35
N GLU A 72 22.85 18.95 8.06
CA GLU A 72 23.25 17.72 7.40
C GLU A 72 24.44 17.05 8.12
N ARG A 73 25.48 17.84 8.40
CA ARG A 73 26.67 17.34 9.12
C ARG A 73 26.29 16.81 10.50
N ILE A 74 25.50 17.55 11.26
CA ILE A 74 25.08 17.19 12.62
C ILE A 74 24.19 15.95 12.60
N LEU A 75 23.18 15.90 11.73
CA LEU A 75 22.25 14.78 11.64
C LEU A 75 22.95 13.51 11.16
N THR A 76 23.88 13.63 10.21
CA THR A 76 24.70 12.50 9.77
C THR A 76 25.51 11.91 10.94
N LEU A 77 26.07 12.76 11.82
CA LEU A 77 26.75 12.31 13.03
C LEU A 77 25.81 11.51 13.95
N TRP A 78 24.61 12.03 14.22
CA TRP A 78 23.63 11.34 15.03
C TRP A 78 23.20 10.01 14.43
N ILE A 79 22.84 9.97 13.14
CA ILE A 79 22.36 8.77 12.46
C ILE A 79 23.43 7.68 12.52
N ARG A 80 24.68 8.00 12.17
CA ARG A 80 25.80 7.03 12.19
C ARG A 80 26.15 6.57 13.60
N GLY A 81 26.15 7.48 14.57
CA GLY A 81 26.44 7.15 15.95
C GLY A 81 25.39 6.23 16.58
N LEU A 82 24.13 6.49 16.29
CA LEU A 82 23.03 5.66 16.77
C LEU A 82 22.95 4.30 16.06
N ASP A 83 23.23 4.24 14.77
CA ASP A 83 23.35 2.98 14.01
C ASP A 83 24.45 2.09 14.57
N ALA A 84 25.62 2.66 14.82
CA ALA A 84 26.73 1.92 15.43
C ALA A 84 26.40 1.47 16.87
N LEU A 85 25.70 2.29 17.65
CA LEU A 85 25.23 1.92 18.98
C LEU A 85 24.22 0.77 18.89
N ALA A 86 23.30 0.81 17.94
CA ALA A 86 22.32 -0.26 17.74
C ALA A 86 23.02 -1.60 17.44
N THR A 87 24.01 -1.60 16.56
CA THR A 87 24.80 -2.80 16.23
C THR A 87 25.49 -3.39 17.49
N VAL A 88 26.06 -2.53 18.34
CA VAL A 88 26.68 -2.97 19.60
C VAL A 88 25.61 -3.45 20.60
N CYS A 89 24.43 -2.84 20.61
CA CYS A 89 23.35 -3.19 21.51
C CYS A 89 22.65 -4.50 21.11
N GLU A 90 22.57 -4.83 19.82
CA GLU A 90 22.06 -6.14 19.36
C GLU A 90 22.92 -7.27 19.92
N ASP A 91 24.24 -7.13 19.92
CA ASP A 91 25.15 -8.09 20.55
C ASP A 91 24.95 -8.19 22.08
N MET A 92 24.42 -7.13 22.71
CA MET A 92 24.20 -7.04 24.15
C MET A 92 22.74 -7.31 24.56
N SER A 93 21.86 -7.71 23.66
CA SER A 93 20.43 -7.94 23.91
C SER A 93 19.66 -6.70 24.42
N ILE A 94 20.11 -5.50 24.07
CA ILE A 94 19.42 -4.26 24.39
C ILE A 94 18.48 -3.95 23.22
N LEU A 95 17.17 -4.04 23.47
CA LEU A 95 16.15 -3.76 22.45
C LEU A 95 16.18 -2.28 22.03
N PRO A 96 16.14 -2.01 20.71
CA PRO A 96 15.96 -0.64 20.20
C PRO A 96 14.67 -0.03 20.74
N ARG A 97 14.68 1.26 21.07
CA ARG A 97 13.47 1.95 21.50
C ARG A 97 12.69 2.48 20.30
N THR A 98 11.39 2.32 20.37
CA THR A 98 10.45 3.02 19.48
C THR A 98 10.54 4.52 19.72
N ILE A 99 10.29 5.34 18.70
CA ILE A 99 10.16 6.80 18.86
C ILE A 99 8.87 7.05 19.66
N PRO A 100 8.94 7.62 20.88
CA PRO A 100 7.75 7.76 21.74
C PRO A 100 6.65 8.64 21.13
N GLU A 101 7.03 9.54 20.22
CA GLU A 101 6.17 10.57 19.62
C GLU A 101 5.48 10.11 18.34
N CYS A 102 5.88 8.99 17.78
CA CYS A 102 5.25 8.38 16.62
C CYS A 102 4.15 7.41 17.04
N SER A 103 3.16 7.86 17.80
CA SER A 103 1.86 7.24 18.14
C SER A 103 1.65 5.74 17.80
N GLY A 104 2.66 4.89 17.99
CA GLY A 104 2.57 3.43 17.79
C GLY A 104 2.54 2.94 16.33
N ARG A 105 2.70 3.84 15.37
CA ARG A 105 2.53 3.53 13.94
C ARG A 105 3.84 3.37 13.16
N VAL A 106 4.97 3.75 13.73
CA VAL A 106 6.31 3.37 13.23
C VAL A 106 6.89 2.37 14.21
N ASP A 107 6.73 1.11 13.92
CA ASP A 107 6.99 0.05 14.89
C ASP A 107 8.45 -0.15 15.27
N ARG A 108 9.42 0.30 14.47
CA ARG A 108 10.84 0.14 14.81
C ARG A 108 11.73 1.21 14.17
N LEU A 109 12.28 2.07 14.99
CA LEU A 109 13.56 2.68 14.69
C LEU A 109 14.65 1.71 15.15
N LEU A 110 15.36 1.11 14.20
CA LEU A 110 16.52 0.24 14.48
C LEU A 110 17.77 1.03 14.88
N LEU A 111 17.59 2.24 15.42
CA LEU A 111 18.69 3.06 15.90
C LEU A 111 18.73 3.04 17.43
N GLY A 112 19.92 3.10 17.98
CA GLY A 112 20.14 3.19 19.42
C GLY A 112 19.48 4.43 20.04
N ASP A 113 19.26 4.37 21.35
CA ASP A 113 18.74 5.51 22.12
C ASP A 113 19.77 6.65 22.16
N PRO A 114 19.45 7.90 21.75
CA PRO A 114 20.33 9.05 21.88
C PRO A 114 20.89 9.27 23.30
N GLN A 115 20.08 8.99 24.32
CA GLN A 115 20.53 9.11 25.70
C GLN A 115 21.54 8.01 26.08
N ALA A 116 21.35 6.80 25.57
CA ALA A 116 22.28 5.72 25.77
C ALA A 116 23.63 6.00 25.09
N LEU A 117 23.62 6.61 23.89
CA LEU A 117 24.83 7.05 23.20
C LEU A 117 25.62 8.08 24.04
N LEU A 118 24.92 9.08 24.58
CA LEU A 118 25.54 10.11 25.42
C LEU A 118 25.97 9.60 26.79
N ALA A 119 25.39 8.52 27.29
CA ALA A 119 25.70 7.92 28.60
C ALA A 119 26.85 6.89 28.54
N LEU A 120 27.37 6.57 27.36
CA LEU A 120 28.48 5.64 27.23
C LEU A 120 29.72 6.10 28.04
N PRO A 121 30.53 5.20 28.65
CA PRO A 121 31.84 5.55 29.16
C PRO A 121 32.73 6.20 28.09
N ASP A 122 33.66 7.07 28.50
CA ASP A 122 34.46 7.86 27.55
C ASP A 122 35.24 7.01 26.55
N ASP A 123 35.82 5.91 27.02
CA ASP A 123 36.56 4.98 26.15
C ASP A 123 35.66 4.23 25.18
N ALA A 124 34.44 3.89 25.56
CA ALA A 124 33.46 3.26 24.69
C ALA A 124 32.91 4.27 23.67
N PHE A 125 32.61 5.49 24.11
CA PHE A 125 32.16 6.57 23.22
C PHE A 125 33.23 6.88 22.14
N LEU A 126 34.50 7.00 22.54
CA LEU A 126 35.59 7.27 21.61
C LEU A 126 35.80 6.12 20.61
N ARG A 127 35.72 4.86 21.08
CA ARG A 127 35.83 3.70 20.19
C ARG A 127 34.68 3.66 19.18
N LEU A 128 33.45 3.87 19.63
CA LEU A 128 32.26 3.85 18.78
C LEU A 128 32.35 4.96 17.71
N THR A 129 32.67 6.20 18.11
CA THR A 129 32.78 7.34 17.20
C THR A 129 33.96 7.19 16.21
N ALA A 130 35.04 6.55 16.61
CA ALA A 130 36.15 6.23 15.72
C ALA A 130 35.76 5.17 14.67
N GLN A 131 35.05 4.12 15.05
CA GLN A 131 34.56 3.09 14.12
C GLN A 131 33.59 3.63 13.06
N CYS A 132 32.79 4.61 13.42
CA CYS A 132 31.82 5.22 12.51
C CYS A 132 32.42 6.18 11.50
N HIS A 133 33.75 6.34 11.43
CA HIS A 133 34.42 7.38 10.64
C HIS A 133 33.84 8.79 10.85
N LEU A 134 33.28 9.02 12.05
CA LEU A 134 32.75 10.32 12.46
C LEU A 134 33.84 11.36 12.66
N MET A 135 35.08 10.92 12.57
CA MET A 135 36.27 11.73 12.82
C MET A 135 37.21 11.71 11.62
N SER A 136 37.01 12.61 10.69
CA SER A 136 38.11 13.07 9.85
C SER A 136 38.91 14.12 10.61
N GLY A 137 39.78 13.68 11.53
CA GLY A 137 40.81 14.50 12.15
C GLY A 137 40.43 15.39 13.33
N GLU A 138 39.19 15.62 13.64
CA GLU A 138 38.74 16.41 14.78
C GLU A 138 37.92 15.56 15.76
N GLN A 139 38.35 15.47 17.02
CA GLN A 139 37.55 14.87 18.09
C GLN A 139 36.30 15.72 18.30
N PHE A 140 35.13 15.13 18.10
CA PHE A 140 33.86 15.78 18.44
C PHE A 140 33.55 15.47 19.91
N PRO A 141 33.74 16.41 20.84
CA PRO A 141 33.51 16.14 22.25
C PRO A 141 32.06 15.77 22.49
N ARG A 142 31.81 14.84 23.43
CA ARG A 142 30.47 14.42 23.83
C ARG A 142 29.55 15.60 24.16
N GLU A 143 30.09 16.62 24.84
CA GLU A 143 29.36 17.83 25.21
C GLU A 143 28.87 18.61 23.98
N GLN A 144 29.67 18.65 22.91
CA GLN A 144 29.24 19.27 21.65
C GLN A 144 28.16 18.44 20.97
N LEU A 145 28.26 17.12 20.99
CA LEU A 145 27.20 16.25 20.46
C LEU A 145 25.90 16.45 21.26
N ALA A 146 25.99 16.48 22.60
CA ALA A 146 24.84 16.75 23.46
C ALA A 146 24.19 18.11 23.16
N ALA A 147 25.00 19.14 22.90
CA ALA A 147 24.51 20.47 22.53
C ALA A 147 23.75 20.48 21.19
N THR A 148 23.97 19.50 20.33
CA THR A 148 23.27 19.35 19.04
C THR A 148 22.01 18.49 19.12
N MET A 149 21.67 17.93 20.29
CA MET A 149 20.45 17.14 20.48
C MET A 149 19.16 17.80 19.91
N PRO A 150 18.98 19.13 20.02
CA PRO A 150 17.81 19.78 19.45
C PRO A 150 17.64 19.59 17.93
N TYR A 151 18.73 19.37 17.17
CA TYR A 151 18.65 19.06 15.73
C TYR A 151 18.03 17.69 15.52
N TRP A 152 18.51 16.69 16.27
CA TRP A 152 17.96 15.33 16.23
C TRP A 152 16.48 15.31 16.60
N THR A 153 16.11 15.92 17.74
CA THR A 153 14.72 15.98 18.19
C THR A 153 13.80 16.65 17.17
N ARG A 154 14.24 17.74 16.53
CA ARG A 154 13.45 18.40 15.48
C ARG A 154 13.32 17.54 14.22
N PHE A 155 14.38 16.83 13.83
CA PHE A 155 14.34 15.93 12.69
C PHE A 155 13.36 14.80 12.94
N MET A 156 13.39 14.16 14.11
CA MET A 156 12.46 13.10 14.46
C MET A 156 11.00 13.60 14.55
N ALA A 157 10.79 14.78 15.13
CA ALA A 157 9.46 15.39 15.18
C ALA A 157 8.94 15.75 13.77
N TRP A 158 9.83 16.15 12.86
CA TRP A 158 9.44 16.38 11.46
C TRP A 158 9.04 15.08 10.77
N ILE A 159 9.82 14.01 10.90
CA ILE A 159 9.46 12.67 10.36
C ILE A 159 8.10 12.23 10.90
N ALA A 160 7.90 12.29 12.22
CA ALA A 160 6.65 11.89 12.85
C ALA A 160 5.45 12.69 12.31
N ARG A 161 5.62 14.01 12.12
CA ARG A 161 4.57 14.85 11.56
C ARG A 161 4.24 14.48 10.11
N GLU A 162 5.26 14.26 9.26
CA GLU A 162 5.04 13.89 7.86
C GLU A 162 4.38 12.51 7.75
N LEU A 163 4.80 11.54 8.56
CA LEU A 163 4.15 10.23 8.64
C LEU A 163 2.68 10.35 9.03
N TYR A 164 2.39 11.11 10.09
CA TYR A 164 1.01 11.34 10.52
C TYR A 164 0.15 11.98 9.41
N GLN A 165 0.70 12.97 8.69
CA GLN A 165 -0.01 13.61 7.59
C GLN A 165 -0.24 12.65 6.40
N VAL A 166 0.71 11.74 6.13
CA VAL A 166 0.54 10.71 5.11
C VAL A 166 -0.56 9.74 5.52
N GLU A 167 -0.54 9.26 6.75
CA GLU A 167 -1.55 8.34 7.27
C GLU A 167 -2.95 8.97 7.23
N ASP A 168 -3.11 10.19 7.70
CA ASP A 168 -4.40 10.90 7.70
C ASP A 168 -4.94 11.09 6.28
N ARG A 169 -4.07 11.51 5.35
CA ARG A 169 -4.44 11.63 3.94
C ARG A 169 -4.79 10.26 3.33
N CYS A 170 -4.00 9.23 3.63
CA CYS A 170 -4.26 7.89 3.15
C CYS A 170 -5.59 7.35 3.66
N LEU A 171 -5.91 7.50 4.93
CA LEU A 171 -7.19 7.06 5.50
C LEU A 171 -8.38 7.65 4.74
N VAL A 172 -8.37 8.96 4.53
CA VAL A 172 -9.47 9.64 3.82
C VAL A 172 -9.59 9.17 2.37
N GLN A 173 -8.48 9.05 1.66
CA GLN A 173 -8.49 8.67 0.25
C GLN A 173 -8.76 7.17 0.05
N LEU A 174 -8.22 6.33 0.92
CA LEU A 174 -8.48 4.88 0.88
C LEU A 174 -9.95 4.57 1.20
N GLY A 175 -10.56 5.27 2.14
CA GLY A 175 -11.99 5.13 2.40
C GLY A 175 -12.85 5.55 1.18
N ARG A 176 -12.41 6.53 0.39
CA ARG A 176 -13.06 6.88 -0.89
C ARG A 176 -12.82 5.81 -1.95
N LEU A 177 -11.59 5.36 -2.11
CA LEU A 177 -11.20 4.32 -3.04
C LEU A 177 -11.99 3.04 -2.77
N TYR A 178 -11.99 2.57 -1.52
CA TYR A 178 -12.71 1.35 -1.11
C TYR A 178 -14.20 1.42 -1.45
N ARG A 179 -14.87 2.54 -1.14
CA ARG A 179 -16.28 2.74 -1.49
C ARG A 179 -16.54 2.71 -2.99
N ARG A 180 -15.58 3.17 -3.81
CA ARG A 180 -15.67 3.11 -5.28
C ARG A 180 -15.47 1.70 -5.83
N LEU A 181 -14.64 0.91 -5.15
CA LEU A 181 -14.33 -0.44 -5.55
C LEU A 181 -15.36 -1.46 -5.07
N HIS A 182 -16.07 -1.13 -3.99
CA HIS A 182 -17.12 -1.98 -3.45
C HIS A 182 -18.40 -1.82 -4.27
N VAL A 183 -18.51 -2.64 -5.31
CA VAL A 183 -19.73 -2.75 -6.14
C VAL A 183 -20.48 -4.00 -5.72
N GLU A 184 -21.68 -3.79 -5.18
CA GLU A 184 -22.56 -4.89 -4.78
C GLU A 184 -22.83 -5.84 -5.96
N PRO A 185 -22.69 -7.17 -5.75
CA PRO A 185 -22.99 -8.14 -6.79
C PRO A 185 -24.44 -8.04 -7.24
N ARG A 186 -24.67 -7.84 -8.53
CA ARG A 186 -26.03 -7.75 -9.07
C ARG A 186 -26.16 -8.39 -10.44
N LYS A 187 -27.36 -8.83 -10.73
CA LYS A 187 -27.71 -9.31 -12.06
C LYS A 187 -28.08 -8.12 -12.97
N ILE A 188 -27.32 -7.99 -14.07
CA ILE A 188 -27.51 -6.92 -15.06
C ILE A 188 -28.56 -7.30 -16.10
N ARG A 189 -28.45 -8.55 -16.65
CA ARG A 189 -29.34 -9.05 -17.69
C ARG A 189 -29.56 -10.55 -17.59
N CYS A 190 -30.67 -10.99 -18.16
CA CYS A 190 -30.99 -12.40 -18.33
C CYS A 190 -31.48 -12.64 -19.76
N PHE A 191 -30.92 -13.61 -20.43
CA PHE A 191 -31.28 -14.02 -21.79
C PHE A 191 -31.83 -15.45 -21.74
N ASN A 192 -33.10 -15.61 -22.07
CA ASN A 192 -33.73 -16.94 -22.11
C ASN A 192 -33.40 -17.65 -23.39
N LEU A 193 -33.01 -18.92 -23.27
CA LEU A 193 -32.65 -19.82 -24.35
C LEU A 193 -33.56 -21.07 -24.33
N ALA A 194 -33.59 -21.80 -25.43
CA ALA A 194 -34.43 -23.01 -25.55
C ALA A 194 -34.13 -24.08 -24.49
N PHE A 195 -32.90 -24.19 -24.02
CA PHE A 195 -32.44 -25.17 -23.03
C PHE A 195 -32.29 -24.63 -21.60
N GLY A 196 -32.34 -23.32 -21.43
CA GLY A 196 -32.13 -22.68 -20.12
C GLY A 196 -32.01 -21.14 -20.23
N ARG A 197 -31.04 -20.55 -19.57
CA ARG A 197 -30.81 -19.10 -19.61
C ARG A 197 -29.33 -18.75 -19.45
N ILE A 198 -28.97 -17.56 -19.90
CA ILE A 198 -27.70 -16.91 -19.61
C ILE A 198 -28.01 -15.76 -18.65
N GLU A 199 -27.33 -15.71 -17.54
CA GLU A 199 -27.38 -14.59 -16.59
C GLU A 199 -26.08 -13.82 -16.64
N LEU A 200 -26.16 -12.52 -16.87
CA LEU A 200 -25.04 -11.58 -16.77
C LEU A 200 -25.08 -10.92 -15.41
N HIS A 201 -24.05 -11.11 -14.63
CA HIS A 201 -23.83 -10.49 -13.34
C HIS A 201 -22.67 -9.51 -13.40
N MET A 202 -22.67 -8.51 -12.52
CA MET A 202 -21.58 -7.59 -12.30
C MET A 202 -21.32 -7.51 -10.80
N SER A 203 -20.05 -7.45 -10.41
CA SER A 203 -19.60 -7.21 -9.04
C SER A 203 -18.38 -6.29 -9.04
N GLY A 204 -18.05 -5.75 -7.88
CA GLY A 204 -16.75 -5.12 -7.68
C GLY A 204 -15.64 -6.10 -7.96
N ARG A 205 -14.53 -5.58 -8.40
CA ARG A 205 -13.34 -6.37 -8.65
C ARG A 205 -12.43 -6.30 -7.42
N ASP A 206 -11.91 -7.45 -7.01
CA ASP A 206 -10.83 -7.48 -6.05
C ASP A 206 -9.54 -6.96 -6.72
N ILE A 207 -9.08 -5.81 -6.26
CA ILE A 207 -7.94 -5.12 -6.85
C ILE A 207 -6.63 -5.80 -6.47
N ASP A 208 -6.59 -6.49 -5.36
CA ASP A 208 -5.38 -7.21 -4.95
C ASP A 208 -5.10 -8.42 -5.84
N GLU A 209 -6.13 -8.96 -6.52
CA GLU A 209 -5.99 -10.03 -7.52
C GLU A 209 -5.66 -9.55 -8.93
N CYS A 210 -5.47 -8.24 -9.16
CA CYS A 210 -5.29 -7.69 -10.50
C CYS A 210 -3.90 -7.92 -11.07
N GLN A 211 -3.64 -9.08 -11.58
CA GLN A 211 -2.36 -9.42 -12.22
C GLN A 211 -1.98 -8.50 -13.39
N TYR A 212 -2.95 -7.94 -14.12
CA TYR A 212 -2.63 -7.05 -15.25
C TYR A 212 -2.04 -5.69 -14.81
N LEU A 213 -2.26 -5.26 -13.56
CA LEU A 213 -1.67 -4.03 -13.04
C LEU A 213 -0.15 -4.11 -12.90
N TYR A 214 0.42 -5.31 -12.87
CA TYR A 214 1.88 -5.49 -12.92
C TYR A 214 2.50 -5.10 -14.27
N ALA A 215 1.69 -4.95 -15.32
CA ALA A 215 2.14 -4.53 -16.64
C ALA A 215 2.17 -3.00 -16.81
N TYR A 216 1.60 -2.25 -15.88
CA TYR A 216 1.62 -0.78 -15.89
C TYR A 216 2.92 -0.27 -15.25
N ASP A 217 3.46 0.81 -15.82
CA ASP A 217 4.48 1.60 -15.14
C ASP A 217 3.86 2.46 -14.01
N ASP A 218 4.70 3.00 -13.15
CA ASP A 218 4.26 3.77 -11.98
C ASP A 218 3.40 4.99 -12.34
N ALA A 219 3.67 5.65 -13.47
CA ALA A 219 2.91 6.81 -13.91
C ALA A 219 1.51 6.41 -14.37
N SER A 220 1.40 5.34 -15.15
CA SER A 220 0.12 4.79 -15.61
C SER A 220 -0.75 4.27 -14.46
N LEU A 221 -0.12 3.72 -13.39
CA LEU A 221 -0.83 3.32 -12.18
C LEU A 221 -1.34 4.53 -11.38
N GLU A 222 -0.57 5.61 -11.33
CA GLU A 222 -0.98 6.84 -10.65
C GLU A 222 -2.19 7.47 -11.36
N ASP A 223 -2.13 7.61 -12.69
CA ASP A 223 -3.24 8.09 -13.50
C ASP A 223 -4.50 7.23 -13.34
N TYR A 224 -4.33 5.92 -13.34
CA TYR A 224 -5.44 4.97 -13.14
C TYR A 224 -6.10 5.12 -11.77
N LEU A 225 -5.31 5.28 -10.72
CA LEU A 225 -5.82 5.54 -9.36
C LEU A 225 -6.56 6.88 -9.27
N GLU A 226 -6.04 7.92 -9.91
CA GLU A 226 -6.69 9.23 -9.94
C GLU A 226 -8.04 9.16 -10.64
N GLU A 227 -8.16 8.44 -11.76
CA GLU A 227 -9.43 8.22 -12.47
C GLU A 227 -10.46 7.47 -11.61
N ILE A 228 -10.03 6.43 -10.88
CA ILE A 228 -10.92 5.72 -9.92
C ILE A 228 -11.35 6.67 -8.80
N MET A 229 -10.42 7.41 -8.19
CA MET A 229 -10.73 8.31 -7.08
C MET A 229 -11.62 9.49 -7.51
N ALA A 230 -11.43 9.98 -8.73
CA ALA A 230 -12.31 10.99 -9.34
C ALA A 230 -13.71 10.43 -9.63
N GLY A 231 -13.86 9.12 -9.74
CA GLY A 231 -15.11 8.45 -10.10
C GLY A 231 -15.39 8.43 -11.59
N ASN A 232 -14.36 8.66 -12.40
CA ASN A 232 -14.45 8.61 -13.87
C ASN A 232 -14.48 7.17 -14.38
N LEU A 233 -13.95 6.22 -13.58
CA LEU A 233 -14.04 4.79 -13.86
C LEU A 233 -14.15 3.96 -12.57
N THR A 234 -14.72 2.78 -12.71
CA THR A 234 -14.85 1.80 -11.63
C THR A 234 -14.49 0.43 -12.15
N PRO A 235 -13.48 -0.24 -11.56
CA PRO A 235 -13.12 -1.60 -11.91
C PRO A 235 -14.20 -2.59 -11.48
N VAL A 236 -14.69 -3.38 -12.43
CA VAL A 236 -15.73 -4.39 -12.18
C VAL A 236 -15.36 -5.73 -12.79
N ARG A 237 -16.02 -6.77 -12.32
CA ARG A 237 -16.00 -8.10 -12.91
C ARG A 237 -17.37 -8.42 -13.47
N PHE A 238 -17.43 -8.71 -14.75
CA PHE A 238 -18.59 -9.32 -15.38
C PHE A 238 -18.49 -10.84 -15.31
N GLU A 239 -19.56 -11.45 -14.85
CA GLU A 239 -19.70 -12.90 -14.79
C GLU A 239 -20.92 -13.33 -15.57
N VAL A 240 -20.73 -14.22 -16.53
CA VAL A 240 -21.81 -14.81 -17.34
C VAL A 240 -21.98 -16.27 -16.91
N ARG A 241 -23.15 -16.58 -16.38
CA ARG A 241 -23.54 -17.93 -15.96
C ARG A 241 -24.45 -18.53 -17.01
N VAL A 242 -24.10 -19.70 -17.50
CA VAL A 242 -24.95 -20.52 -18.37
C VAL A 242 -25.68 -21.53 -17.50
N ILE A 243 -27.01 -21.38 -17.40
CA ILE A 243 -27.85 -22.13 -16.47
C ILE A 243 -28.84 -22.95 -17.25
N TYR A 244 -28.94 -24.27 -16.91
CA TYR A 244 -29.90 -25.19 -17.53
C TYR A 244 -31.31 -24.98 -16.91
N ARG A 245 -32.34 -25.58 -17.55
CA ARG A 245 -33.75 -25.47 -17.13
C ARG A 245 -34.02 -25.92 -15.69
N ASN A 246 -33.21 -26.82 -15.15
CA ASN A 246 -33.32 -27.32 -13.78
C ASN A 246 -32.51 -26.51 -12.78
N ASP A 247 -32.10 -25.29 -13.16
CA ASP A 247 -31.27 -24.37 -12.38
C ASP A 247 -29.84 -24.87 -12.10
N SER A 248 -29.38 -25.92 -12.76
CA SER A 248 -27.98 -26.33 -12.70
C SER A 248 -27.09 -25.36 -13.51
N GLU A 249 -26.01 -24.92 -12.92
CA GLU A 249 -24.99 -24.14 -13.61
C GLU A 249 -24.17 -25.07 -14.52
N LEU A 250 -24.08 -24.74 -15.79
CA LEU A 250 -23.33 -25.50 -16.78
C LEU A 250 -21.92 -24.97 -16.97
N ASN A 251 -21.77 -23.66 -17.01
CA ASN A 251 -20.47 -23.01 -17.14
C ASN A 251 -20.54 -21.56 -16.69
N VAL A 252 -19.37 -20.99 -16.33
CA VAL A 252 -19.20 -19.60 -15.89
C VAL A 252 -18.04 -18.97 -16.65
N PHE A 253 -18.30 -17.81 -17.24
CA PHE A 253 -17.30 -16.98 -17.92
C PHE A 253 -17.09 -15.71 -17.14
N ARG A 254 -15.85 -15.27 -16.99
CA ARG A 254 -15.50 -14.06 -16.23
C ARG A 254 -14.63 -13.13 -17.05
N ARG A 255 -14.92 -11.86 -16.97
CA ARG A 255 -14.11 -10.81 -17.59
C ARG A 255 -14.09 -9.57 -16.74
N ASP A 256 -12.89 -9.04 -16.55
CA ASP A 256 -12.69 -7.78 -15.87
C ASP A 256 -12.81 -6.62 -16.87
N ALA A 257 -13.37 -5.51 -16.43
CA ALA A 257 -13.52 -4.29 -17.22
C ALA A 257 -13.55 -3.07 -16.30
N ASP A 258 -13.22 -1.91 -16.88
CA ASP A 258 -13.38 -0.62 -16.23
C ASP A 258 -14.63 0.05 -16.81
N VAL A 259 -15.59 0.40 -15.95
CA VAL A 259 -16.85 1.02 -16.39
C VAL A 259 -16.94 2.46 -15.89
N ILE A 260 -17.52 3.33 -16.73
CA ILE A 260 -17.75 4.74 -16.38
C ILE A 260 -19.00 4.88 -15.52
N ASP A 261 -20.08 4.17 -15.89
CA ASP A 261 -21.36 4.19 -15.18
C ASP A 261 -21.67 2.79 -14.63
N VAL A 262 -21.49 2.61 -13.33
CA VAL A 262 -21.77 1.34 -12.65
C VAL A 262 -23.26 1.00 -12.72
N GLU A 263 -24.14 1.99 -12.62
CA GLU A 263 -25.59 1.78 -12.62
C GLU A 263 -26.08 1.32 -14.00
N HIS A 264 -25.47 1.86 -15.09
CA HIS A 264 -25.86 1.57 -16.46
C HIS A 264 -24.65 1.24 -17.32
N PRO A 265 -23.99 0.07 -17.09
CA PRO A 265 -22.79 -0.32 -17.85
C PRO A 265 -23.15 -0.42 -19.35
N HIS A 266 -22.27 0.13 -20.19
CA HIS A 266 -22.46 0.12 -21.62
C HIS A 266 -22.33 -1.29 -22.21
N VAL A 267 -22.99 -1.55 -23.32
CA VAL A 267 -22.95 -2.88 -23.96
C VAL A 267 -21.53 -3.30 -24.32
N SER A 268 -20.69 -2.37 -24.75
CA SER A 268 -19.27 -2.62 -25.07
C SER A 268 -18.47 -3.22 -23.89
N ASP A 269 -18.88 -2.91 -22.65
CA ASP A 269 -18.15 -3.29 -21.46
C ASP A 269 -18.26 -4.81 -21.20
N TRP A 270 -19.40 -5.42 -21.55
CA TRP A 270 -19.71 -6.82 -21.27
C TRP A 270 -20.01 -7.70 -22.49
N GLN A 271 -20.17 -7.13 -23.71
CA GLN A 271 -20.53 -7.91 -24.91
C GLN A 271 -19.56 -9.05 -25.21
N ASN A 272 -18.29 -8.87 -24.92
CA ASN A 272 -17.26 -9.88 -25.23
C ASN A 272 -17.43 -11.14 -24.37
N VAL A 273 -17.71 -11.01 -23.06
CA VAL A 273 -17.91 -12.16 -22.19
C VAL A 273 -19.22 -12.89 -22.52
N VAL A 274 -20.25 -12.17 -22.95
CA VAL A 274 -21.49 -12.79 -23.43
C VAL A 274 -21.26 -13.51 -24.76
N SER A 275 -20.47 -12.93 -25.68
CA SER A 275 -20.12 -13.59 -26.94
C SER A 275 -19.34 -14.88 -26.71
N GLU A 276 -18.40 -14.89 -25.79
CA GLU A 276 -17.65 -16.09 -25.40
C GLU A 276 -18.58 -17.21 -24.88
N ALA A 277 -19.53 -16.87 -24.02
CA ALA A 277 -20.54 -17.81 -23.54
C ALA A 277 -21.42 -18.34 -24.66
N LEU A 278 -21.82 -17.49 -25.60
CA LEU A 278 -22.61 -17.92 -26.79
C LEU A 278 -21.82 -18.84 -27.73
N ASP A 279 -20.54 -18.58 -27.92
CA ASP A 279 -19.68 -19.43 -28.74
C ASP A 279 -19.46 -20.78 -28.10
N TRP A 280 -19.25 -20.84 -26.79
CA TRP A 280 -19.22 -22.09 -26.04
C TRP A 280 -20.53 -22.88 -26.18
N ILE A 281 -21.71 -22.23 -26.04
CA ILE A 281 -23.02 -22.88 -26.24
C ILE A 281 -23.17 -23.43 -27.65
N ARG A 282 -22.68 -22.72 -28.66
CA ARG A 282 -22.72 -23.22 -30.06
C ARG A 282 -21.87 -24.46 -30.25
N GLN A 283 -20.72 -24.54 -29.61
CA GLN A 283 -19.83 -25.71 -29.63
C GLN A 283 -20.45 -26.91 -28.92
N GLU A 284 -21.04 -26.69 -27.74
CA GLU A 284 -21.63 -27.72 -26.90
C GLU A 284 -23.09 -28.05 -27.26
N ARG A 285 -23.65 -27.44 -28.29
CA ARG A 285 -25.07 -27.53 -28.63
C ARG A 285 -25.58 -28.96 -28.71
N THR A 286 -24.84 -29.88 -29.27
CA THR A 286 -25.22 -31.28 -29.43
C THR A 286 -25.33 -31.95 -28.07
N SER A 287 -24.36 -31.77 -27.21
CA SER A 287 -24.32 -32.30 -25.84
C SER A 287 -25.42 -31.74 -24.97
N LEU A 288 -25.71 -30.43 -25.10
CA LEU A 288 -26.75 -29.75 -24.33
C LEU A 288 -28.18 -30.18 -24.67
N VAL A 289 -28.43 -30.59 -25.91
CA VAL A 289 -29.75 -31.10 -26.37
C VAL A 289 -29.98 -32.52 -25.88
N GLU A 290 -28.91 -33.32 -25.71
CA GLU A 290 -28.97 -34.72 -25.29
C GLU A 290 -29.05 -34.93 -23.78
N ILE A 291 -28.93 -33.88 -22.94
CA ILE A 291 -29.09 -34.01 -21.48
C ILE A 291 -30.54 -34.46 -21.18
N PRO A 292 -30.74 -35.70 -20.69
CA PRO A 292 -32.09 -36.19 -20.40
C PRO A 292 -32.73 -35.33 -19.31
N LEU A 293 -33.93 -34.85 -19.54
CA LEU A 293 -34.74 -34.23 -18.49
C LEU A 293 -35.06 -35.34 -17.47
N THR A 294 -34.25 -35.47 -16.44
CA THR A 294 -34.61 -36.26 -15.25
C THR A 294 -35.83 -35.57 -14.63
N ARG A 295 -37.01 -36.07 -14.96
CA ARG A 295 -38.24 -35.68 -14.28
C ARG A 295 -38.03 -35.93 -12.78
N PRO A 296 -38.22 -34.96 -11.90
CA PRO A 296 -38.32 -35.26 -10.49
C PRO A 296 -39.43 -36.31 -10.33
N ALA A 297 -39.10 -37.46 -9.76
CA ALA A 297 -40.06 -38.50 -9.45
C ALA A 297 -41.13 -37.87 -8.55
N LEU A 298 -42.29 -37.60 -9.11
CA LEU A 298 -43.47 -37.26 -8.33
C LEU A 298 -43.73 -38.51 -7.46
N LYS A 299 -43.33 -38.44 -6.18
CA LYS A 299 -43.81 -39.33 -5.16
C LYS A 299 -45.29 -38.99 -4.98
N LEU A 300 -46.15 -39.72 -5.70
CA LEU A 300 -47.54 -39.81 -5.32
C LEU A 300 -47.58 -40.47 -3.94
N ALA A 301 -47.90 -39.68 -2.92
CA ALA A 301 -48.29 -40.20 -1.64
C ALA A 301 -49.63 -40.90 -1.85
N ALA A 302 -49.64 -42.17 -1.59
CA ALA A 302 -50.87 -42.99 -1.41
C ALA A 302 -51.40 -42.82 0.00
#